data_e12e0194b3b4d4ec5c49520a79fb7ac3
#
_entry.id   e12e0194b3b4d4ec5c49520a79fb7ac3
#
_cell.length_a   1.000
_cell.length_b   1.000
_cell.length_c   1.000
_cell.angle_alpha   90.00
_cell.angle_beta   90.00
_cell.angle_gamma   90.00
#
_symmetry.space_group_name_H-M   'P 1'
#
loop_
_entity.id
_entity.type
_entity.pdbx_description
1 polymer ?
#
loop_
_entity_poly.entity_id
_entity_poly.type
_entity_poly.pdbx_seq_one_letter_code
_entity_poly.pdbx_strand_id
1 'polypeptide(L)'
;TNPVEILGTDGKVSSMKLVKMELGEPDASGRRRPVVKEGSNFEIETGTVIIAIGQSPNPLIRQTTPGLNTERWGGIIVDEDTMKTSKDGVYAGGDVVTGAATVILAMGAGKKAAKAIDDYLQTK
;
A
#
# COMPACT_ATOMS: atom_id res chain seq x y z
N THR A 1 -18.88 5.07 -0.34
CA THR A 1 -18.97 5.42 -1.78
C THR A 1 -17.63 5.21 -2.46
N ASN A 2 -17.68 4.93 -3.77
CA ASN A 2 -16.49 4.83 -4.61
C ASN A 2 -16.68 5.67 -5.88
N PRO A 3 -15.66 6.42 -6.35
CA PRO A 3 -15.73 7.14 -7.60
C PRO A 3 -15.77 6.15 -8.78
N VAL A 4 -16.59 6.47 -9.76
CA VAL A 4 -16.75 5.68 -10.99
C VAL A 4 -16.19 6.44 -12.19
N GLU A 5 -16.50 7.75 -12.28
CA GLU A 5 -16.11 8.58 -13.39
C GLU A 5 -16.03 10.06 -12.99
N ILE A 6 -15.05 10.78 -13.48
CA ILE A 6 -14.96 12.24 -13.35
C ILE A 6 -15.43 12.84 -14.66
N LEU A 7 -16.44 13.72 -14.60
CA LEU A 7 -17.04 14.37 -15.76
C LEU A 7 -16.54 15.81 -15.87
N GLY A 8 -16.44 16.28 -17.08
CA GLY A 8 -16.01 17.65 -17.34
C GLY A 8 -16.39 18.14 -18.73
N THR A 9 -16.35 19.47 -18.88
CA THR A 9 -16.60 20.16 -20.14
C THR A 9 -15.51 21.21 -20.34
N ASP A 10 -14.99 21.32 -21.55
CA ASP A 10 -13.94 22.29 -21.93
C ASP A 10 -12.69 22.24 -21.03
N GLY A 11 -12.27 21.03 -20.66
CA GLY A 11 -11.09 20.81 -19.82
C GLY A 11 -11.27 21.16 -18.34
N LYS A 12 -12.49 21.42 -17.89
CA LYS A 12 -12.82 21.69 -16.47
C LYS A 12 -13.71 20.60 -15.90
N VAL A 13 -13.44 20.17 -14.67
CA VAL A 13 -14.31 19.25 -13.95
C VAL A 13 -15.63 19.93 -13.65
N SER A 14 -16.73 19.23 -13.92
CA SER A 14 -18.10 19.72 -13.62
C SER A 14 -18.82 18.85 -12.60
N SER A 15 -18.56 17.54 -12.60
CA SER A 15 -19.19 16.61 -11.67
C SER A 15 -18.40 15.31 -11.55
N MET A 16 -18.82 14.47 -10.60
CA MET A 16 -18.27 13.14 -10.40
C MET A 16 -19.41 12.14 -10.17
N LYS A 17 -19.38 11.05 -10.94
CA LYS A 17 -20.24 9.88 -10.70
C LYS A 17 -19.65 9.01 -9.62
N LEU A 18 -20.50 8.59 -8.71
CA LEU A 18 -20.19 7.73 -7.56
C LEU A 18 -21.15 6.54 -7.51
N VAL A 19 -20.72 5.49 -6.84
CA VAL A 19 -21.58 4.37 -6.48
C VAL A 19 -21.56 4.19 -4.96
N LYS A 20 -22.69 3.84 -4.36
CA LYS A 20 -22.74 3.50 -2.94
C LYS A 20 -22.08 2.14 -2.72
N MET A 21 -21.40 2.01 -1.59
CA MET A 21 -20.77 0.76 -1.15
C MET A 21 -21.50 0.26 0.09
N GLU A 22 -21.56 -1.06 0.24
CA GLU A 22 -22.00 -1.72 1.47
C GLU A 22 -20.90 -2.67 1.95
N LEU A 23 -20.93 -3.04 3.23
CA LEU A 23 -19.94 -3.94 3.78
C LEU A 23 -20.34 -5.38 3.43
N GLY A 24 -19.47 -6.08 2.72
CA GLY A 24 -19.58 -7.50 2.40
C GLY A 24 -19.41 -8.40 3.62
N GLU A 25 -19.34 -9.71 3.38
CA GLU A 25 -19.07 -10.69 4.42
C GLU A 25 -17.65 -10.55 5.00
N PRO A 26 -17.44 -10.90 6.28
CA PRO A 26 -16.12 -10.89 6.89
C PRO A 26 -15.18 -11.89 6.18
N ASP A 27 -13.96 -11.46 5.88
CA ASP A 27 -12.89 -12.36 5.42
C ASP A 27 -12.29 -13.16 6.61
N ALA A 28 -11.30 -14.02 6.34
CA ALA A 28 -10.65 -14.85 7.35
C ALA A 28 -10.01 -14.06 8.51
N SER A 29 -9.75 -12.76 8.32
CA SER A 29 -9.24 -11.84 9.36
C SER A 29 -10.36 -11.14 10.12
N GLY A 30 -11.63 -11.39 9.77
CA GLY A 30 -12.81 -10.70 10.32
C GLY A 30 -13.07 -9.33 9.67
N ARG A 31 -12.29 -8.94 8.66
CA ARG A 31 -12.46 -7.66 7.97
C ARG A 31 -13.54 -7.75 6.90
N ARG A 32 -14.49 -6.83 6.96
CA ARG A 32 -15.55 -6.69 5.95
C ARG A 32 -15.09 -5.71 4.87
N ARG A 33 -14.94 -6.21 3.65
CA ARG A 33 -14.55 -5.36 2.50
C ARG A 33 -15.77 -4.65 1.93
N PRO A 34 -15.62 -3.39 1.48
CA PRO A 34 -16.68 -2.72 0.74
C PRO A 34 -16.98 -3.44 -0.59
N VAL A 35 -18.25 -3.69 -0.86
CA VAL A 35 -18.76 -4.20 -2.14
C VAL A 35 -19.69 -3.18 -2.76
N VAL A 36 -19.77 -3.18 -4.09
CA VAL A 36 -20.64 -2.24 -4.80
C VAL A 36 -22.09 -2.60 -4.55
N LYS A 37 -22.90 -1.61 -4.18
CA LYS A 37 -24.34 -1.72 -4.15
C LYS A 37 -24.89 -1.45 -5.56
N GLU A 38 -25.36 -2.47 -6.23
CA GLU A 38 -25.87 -2.35 -7.60
C GLU A 38 -27.02 -1.36 -7.71
N GLY A 39 -27.09 -0.63 -8.82
CA GLY A 39 -28.13 0.35 -9.10
C GLY A 39 -28.08 1.61 -8.22
N SER A 40 -27.03 1.81 -7.43
CA SER A 40 -26.91 2.94 -6.49
C SER A 40 -26.02 4.09 -6.99
N ASN A 41 -25.80 4.15 -8.30
CA ASN A 41 -25.05 5.25 -8.89
C ASN A 41 -25.74 6.58 -8.65
N PHE A 42 -24.94 7.60 -8.37
CA PHE A 42 -25.40 8.99 -8.23
C PHE A 42 -24.29 9.95 -8.65
N GLU A 43 -24.65 11.18 -8.91
CA GLU A 43 -23.74 12.22 -9.37
C GLU A 43 -23.72 13.37 -8.36
N ILE A 44 -22.53 13.95 -8.18
CA ILE A 44 -22.35 15.16 -7.40
C ILE A 44 -21.68 16.23 -8.27
N GLU A 45 -22.16 17.45 -8.21
CA GLU A 45 -21.50 18.61 -8.81
C GLU A 45 -20.25 18.95 -8.02
N THR A 46 -19.13 19.11 -8.72
CA THR A 46 -17.84 19.51 -8.14
C THR A 46 -16.93 20.14 -9.18
N GLY A 47 -16.22 21.18 -8.81
CA GLY A 47 -15.24 21.83 -9.69
C GLY A 47 -13.82 21.32 -9.53
N THR A 48 -13.56 20.49 -8.52
CA THR A 48 -12.20 19.94 -8.25
C THR A 48 -12.31 18.58 -7.60
N VAL A 49 -11.47 17.65 -8.06
CA VAL A 49 -11.33 16.31 -7.47
C VAL A 49 -9.87 16.08 -7.10
N ILE A 50 -9.63 15.70 -5.85
CA ILE A 50 -8.29 15.37 -5.35
C ILE A 50 -8.26 13.87 -5.04
N ILE A 51 -7.35 13.14 -5.70
CA ILE A 51 -7.12 11.73 -5.45
C ILE A 51 -6.02 11.60 -4.39
N ALA A 52 -6.38 11.12 -3.21
CA ALA A 52 -5.49 11.00 -2.05
C ALA A 52 -5.56 9.59 -1.44
N ILE A 53 -5.50 8.55 -2.28
CA ILE A 53 -5.69 7.14 -1.90
C ILE A 53 -4.41 6.45 -1.37
N GLY A 54 -3.36 7.20 -1.11
CA GLY A 54 -2.09 6.69 -0.59
C GLY A 54 -1.07 6.38 -1.69
N GLN A 55 -0.03 5.66 -1.29
CA GLN A 55 1.10 5.32 -2.15
C GLN A 55 1.38 3.81 -2.11
N SER A 56 1.95 3.29 -3.18
CA SER A 56 2.47 1.92 -3.26
C SER A 56 4.00 1.94 -3.33
N PRO A 57 4.68 0.85 -2.94
CA PRO A 57 6.12 0.74 -3.11
C PRO A 57 6.55 0.97 -4.56
N ASN A 58 7.74 1.57 -4.73
CA ASN A 58 8.28 1.79 -6.07
C ASN A 58 8.47 0.45 -6.80
N PRO A 59 7.79 0.21 -7.93
CA PRO A 59 7.87 -1.06 -8.65
C PRO A 59 9.27 -1.34 -9.22
N LEU A 60 10.11 -0.31 -9.38
CA LEU A 60 11.46 -0.44 -9.90
C LEU A 60 12.29 -1.43 -9.08
N ILE A 61 12.21 -1.38 -7.76
CA ILE A 61 12.99 -2.24 -6.86
C ILE A 61 12.74 -3.72 -7.18
N ARG A 62 11.48 -4.15 -7.21
CA ARG A 62 11.14 -5.55 -7.52
C ARG A 62 11.44 -5.95 -8.96
N GLN A 63 11.37 -5.01 -9.90
CA GLN A 63 11.60 -5.26 -11.32
C GLN A 63 13.09 -5.43 -11.65
N THR A 64 13.96 -4.71 -10.93
CA THR A 64 15.41 -4.69 -11.19
C THR A 64 16.21 -5.56 -10.23
N THR A 65 15.55 -6.22 -9.26
CA THR A 65 16.23 -7.04 -8.25
C THR A 65 15.74 -8.51 -8.31
N PRO A 66 16.25 -9.32 -9.23
CA PRO A 66 15.90 -10.74 -9.33
C PRO A 66 16.18 -11.48 -8.01
N GLY A 67 15.26 -12.35 -7.60
CA GLY A 67 15.39 -13.15 -6.37
C GLY A 67 15.00 -12.40 -5.09
N LEU A 68 14.54 -11.16 -5.18
CA LEU A 68 13.93 -10.47 -4.05
C LEU A 68 12.43 -10.83 -3.97
N ASN A 69 12.04 -11.50 -2.88
CA ASN A 69 10.63 -11.87 -2.66
C ASN A 69 9.81 -10.66 -2.28
N THR A 70 8.64 -10.52 -2.91
CA THR A 70 7.72 -9.42 -2.65
C THR A 70 6.29 -9.91 -2.54
N GLU A 71 5.49 -9.20 -1.78
CA GLU A 71 4.05 -9.36 -1.68
C GLU A 71 3.35 -8.94 -3.00
N ARG A 72 2.09 -9.36 -3.16
CA ARG A 72 1.28 -9.00 -4.35
C ARG A 72 1.13 -7.49 -4.53
N TRP A 73 1.09 -6.72 -3.44
CA TRP A 73 1.02 -5.26 -3.44
C TRP A 73 2.38 -4.57 -3.64
N GLY A 74 3.47 -5.35 -3.73
CA GLY A 74 4.82 -4.87 -4.00
C GLY A 74 5.69 -4.63 -2.76
N GLY A 75 5.19 -4.89 -1.56
CA GLY A 75 5.98 -4.85 -0.34
C GLY A 75 7.07 -5.92 -0.32
N ILE A 76 8.19 -5.64 0.32
CA ILE A 76 9.32 -6.59 0.43
C ILE A 76 9.03 -7.56 1.57
N ILE A 77 9.15 -8.86 1.30
CA ILE A 77 9.03 -9.91 2.32
C ILE A 77 10.33 -9.99 3.10
N VAL A 78 10.23 -9.93 4.42
CA VAL A 78 11.36 -10.05 5.35
C VAL A 78 11.04 -11.04 6.46
N ASP A 79 12.09 -11.56 7.09
CA ASP A 79 11.99 -12.16 8.41
C ASP A 79 11.69 -11.06 9.44
N GLU A 80 10.59 -11.21 10.20
CA GLU A 80 10.10 -10.16 11.11
C GLU A 80 11.05 -9.88 12.29
N ASP A 81 11.90 -10.83 12.65
CA ASP A 81 12.83 -10.68 13.77
C ASP A 81 14.14 -9.99 13.36
N THR A 82 14.58 -10.17 12.15
CA THR A 82 15.88 -9.67 11.67
C THR A 82 15.76 -8.61 10.58
N MET A 83 14.56 -8.41 10.00
CA MET A 83 14.35 -7.57 8.80
C MET A 83 15.17 -8.04 7.59
N LYS A 84 15.68 -9.29 7.58
CA LYS A 84 16.44 -9.88 6.48
C LYS A 84 15.48 -10.25 5.34
N THR A 85 15.86 -9.92 4.11
CA THR A 85 15.10 -10.29 2.90
C THR A 85 15.48 -11.70 2.43
N SER A 86 14.87 -12.15 1.34
CA SER A 86 15.26 -13.39 0.65
C SER A 86 16.67 -13.36 0.05
N LYS A 87 17.33 -12.20 0.00
CA LYS A 87 18.68 -12.05 -0.52
C LYS A 87 19.69 -11.90 0.64
N ASP A 88 20.80 -12.63 0.56
CA ASP A 88 21.83 -12.56 1.59
C ASP A 88 22.47 -11.16 1.64
N GLY A 89 22.66 -10.63 2.86
CA GLY A 89 23.19 -9.29 3.11
C GLY A 89 22.26 -8.15 2.74
N VAL A 90 20.98 -8.42 2.39
CA VAL A 90 19.97 -7.41 2.06
C VAL A 90 18.87 -7.40 3.11
N TYR A 91 18.58 -6.22 3.63
CA TYR A 91 17.60 -5.98 4.68
C TYR A 91 16.60 -4.91 4.22
N ALA A 92 15.39 -4.94 4.75
CA ALA A 92 14.37 -3.94 4.48
C ALA A 92 13.53 -3.67 5.73
N GLY A 93 13.04 -2.45 5.87
CA GLY A 93 12.16 -2.07 6.99
C GLY A 93 11.36 -0.81 6.67
N GLY A 94 10.33 -0.53 7.47
CA GLY A 94 9.42 0.57 7.28
C GLY A 94 8.30 0.27 6.29
N ASP A 95 7.73 1.30 5.69
CA ASP A 95 6.53 1.22 4.84
C ASP A 95 6.68 0.28 3.63
N VAL A 96 7.90 0.05 3.17
CA VAL A 96 8.17 -0.90 2.08
C VAL A 96 7.94 -2.37 2.50
N VAL A 97 7.90 -2.65 3.80
CA VAL A 97 7.63 -3.97 4.38
C VAL A 97 6.20 -4.08 4.89
N THR A 98 5.75 -3.09 5.67
CA THR A 98 4.47 -3.16 6.39
C THR A 98 3.31 -2.47 5.67
N GLY A 99 3.57 -1.75 4.59
CA GLY A 99 2.64 -0.78 4.01
C GLY A 99 2.69 0.55 4.75
N ALA A 100 2.02 1.56 4.21
CA ALA A 100 1.97 2.90 4.81
C ALA A 100 1.35 2.84 6.22
N ALA A 101 2.14 3.24 7.21
CA ALA A 101 1.78 3.21 8.62
C ALA A 101 2.23 4.51 9.32
N THR A 102 2.65 4.43 10.57
CA THR A 102 3.14 5.58 11.31
C THR A 102 4.67 5.71 11.24
N VAL A 103 5.15 6.95 11.37
CA VAL A 103 6.61 7.24 11.43
C VAL A 103 7.28 6.42 12.54
N ILE A 104 6.62 6.24 13.68
CA ILE A 104 7.16 5.49 14.81
C ILE A 104 7.42 4.03 14.42
N LEU A 105 6.49 3.38 13.70
CA LEU A 105 6.64 2.01 13.24
C LEU A 105 7.75 1.89 12.19
N ALA A 106 7.82 2.83 11.26
CA ALA A 106 8.87 2.85 10.23
C ALA A 106 10.26 3.02 10.86
N MET A 107 10.41 3.92 11.85
CA MET A 107 11.66 4.10 12.60
C MET A 107 12.02 2.85 13.44
N GLY A 108 11.04 2.19 14.05
CA GLY A 108 11.23 0.94 14.79
C GLY A 108 11.81 -0.16 13.90
N ALA A 109 11.21 -0.37 12.73
CA ALA A 109 11.69 -1.32 11.73
C ALA A 109 13.10 -0.99 11.23
N GLY A 110 13.39 0.30 10.99
CA GLY A 110 14.74 0.76 10.60
C GLY A 110 15.79 0.46 11.65
N LYS A 111 15.51 0.72 12.94
CA LYS A 111 16.42 0.37 14.05
C LYS A 111 16.66 -1.14 14.17
N LYS A 112 15.62 -1.94 13.98
CA LYS A 112 15.70 -3.40 14.00
C LYS A 112 16.58 -3.92 12.87
N ALA A 113 16.39 -3.42 11.66
CA ALA A 113 17.24 -3.73 10.50
C ALA A 113 18.70 -3.32 10.73
N ALA A 114 18.95 -2.12 11.25
CA ALA A 114 20.30 -1.64 11.55
C ALA A 114 21.03 -2.54 12.54
N LYS A 115 20.35 -2.96 13.62
CA LYS A 115 20.93 -3.92 14.59
C LYS A 115 21.27 -5.25 13.92
N ALA A 116 20.36 -5.80 13.13
CA ALA A 116 20.59 -7.07 12.46
C ALA A 116 21.72 -7.00 11.40
N ILE A 117 21.91 -5.85 10.75
CA ILE A 117 23.05 -5.59 9.86
C ILE A 117 24.35 -5.57 10.64
N ASP A 118 24.38 -4.88 11.79
CA ASP A 118 25.56 -4.82 12.66
C ASP A 118 25.94 -6.23 13.16
N ASP A 119 24.97 -6.98 13.68
CA ASP A 119 25.16 -8.39 14.12
C ASP A 119 25.71 -9.25 12.96
N TYR A 120 25.21 -9.08 11.74
CA TYR A 120 25.68 -9.80 10.55
C TYR A 120 27.13 -9.46 10.20
N LEU A 121 27.51 -8.18 10.27
CA LEU A 121 28.87 -7.73 9.95
C LEU A 121 29.90 -8.21 10.98
N GLN A 122 29.51 -8.34 12.28
CA GLN A 122 30.38 -8.86 13.33
C GLN A 122 30.71 -10.36 13.16
N THR A 123 29.90 -11.08 12.37
CA THR A 123 30.10 -12.54 12.11
C THR A 123 30.92 -12.82 10.87
N LYS A 124 31.35 -11.80 10.13
CA LYS A 124 32.20 -11.90 8.92
C LYS A 124 33.64 -11.55 9.20
#